data_bb9bd144fe94c510079e078512d33235
#
_entry.id   bb9bd144fe94c510079e078512d33235
#
_cell.length_a   1.000
_cell.length_b   1.000
_cell.length_c   1.000
_cell.angle_alpha   90.00
_cell.angle_beta   90.00
_cell.angle_gamma   90.00
#
_symmetry.space_group_name_H-M   'P 1'
#
loop_
_entity.id
_entity.type
_entity.pdbx_description
1 polymer ?
#
loop_
_entity_poly.entity_id
_entity_poly.type
_entity_poly.pdbx_seq_one_letter_code
_entity_poly.pdbx_strand_id
1 'polypeptide(L)'
;MKTTLIRGGSGVIDWGLERSADLTASTRLISMVAANPELGRIVRIYRPAPTVAFSGLERRLPGFQDAVGEAAAFAFEPVIRPAGGRMVAVDQDWVILDIITPELEKTFSHREVYLEFGEVLVNVLRELGIDANLGPVAGEYCPGDYSINARGKIKLVGTAQRVQRGARLFSACIPISISYSVAALFERVNA
;
A
#
# COMPACT_ATOMS: atom_id res chain seq x y z
N MET A 1 20.66 4.92 -10.70
CA MET A 1 19.29 5.49 -10.87
C MET A 1 19.06 6.51 -9.76
N LYS A 2 18.56 7.70 -10.09
CA LYS A 2 18.20 8.73 -9.09
C LYS A 2 17.05 8.22 -8.22
N THR A 3 17.10 8.50 -6.93
CA THR A 3 16.00 8.19 -5.99
C THR A 3 15.58 9.46 -5.28
N THR A 4 14.28 9.75 -5.29
CA THR A 4 13.67 10.88 -4.59
C THR A 4 12.84 10.35 -3.43
N LEU A 5 13.09 10.85 -2.21
CA LEU A 5 12.32 10.49 -1.01
C LEU A 5 11.31 11.57 -0.70
N ILE A 6 10.03 11.19 -0.61
CA ILE A 6 8.92 12.03 -0.18
C ILE A 6 8.46 11.55 1.18
N ARG A 7 8.54 12.41 2.19
CA ARG A 7 7.99 12.14 3.53
C ARG A 7 6.72 12.95 3.73
N GLY A 8 5.64 12.28 4.17
CA GLY A 8 4.42 12.99 4.55
C GLY A 8 4.63 13.76 5.84
N GLY A 9 4.23 15.02 5.85
CA GLY A 9 4.14 15.84 7.06
C GLY A 9 5.22 16.90 7.27
N SER A 10 6.30 16.98 6.51
CA SER A 10 7.26 18.07 6.66
C SER A 10 8.13 18.28 5.43
N GLY A 11 8.11 19.49 4.93
CA GLY A 11 9.10 20.14 4.05
C GLY A 11 9.35 19.41 2.72
N VAL A 12 8.76 19.87 1.62
CA VAL A 12 8.60 19.03 0.52
C VAL A 12 8.82 19.66 -0.82
N ILE A 13 9.26 18.84 -1.72
CA ILE A 13 9.07 19.09 -3.15
C ILE A 13 7.56 19.15 -3.38
N ASP A 14 7.07 20.34 -3.69
CA ASP A 14 5.67 20.55 -4.07
C ASP A 14 5.42 19.93 -5.45
N TRP A 15 4.89 18.71 -5.41
CA TRP A 15 4.48 17.98 -6.62
C TRP A 15 3.00 18.23 -6.94
N GLY A 16 2.37 19.25 -6.36
CA GLY A 16 0.93 19.48 -6.45
C GLY A 16 0.12 18.40 -5.70
N LEU A 17 0.75 17.72 -4.75
CA LEU A 17 0.13 16.74 -3.88
C LEU A 17 -0.36 17.45 -2.61
N GLU A 18 -1.46 18.19 -2.71
CA GLU A 18 -2.00 19.02 -1.63
C GLU A 18 -2.35 18.26 -0.35
N ARG A 19 -2.44 16.93 -0.43
CA ARG A 19 -2.64 16.04 0.73
C ARG A 19 -1.63 14.89 0.67
N SER A 20 -0.54 15.04 1.39
CA SER A 20 0.48 13.97 1.50
C SER A 20 -0.04 12.67 2.12
N ALA A 21 -1.21 12.69 2.76
CA ALA A 21 -1.87 11.55 3.37
C ALA A 21 -2.81 10.78 2.43
N ASP A 22 -2.94 11.19 1.16
CA ASP A 22 -3.87 10.60 0.20
C ASP A 22 -3.29 9.34 -0.48
N LEU A 23 -3.95 8.21 -0.33
CA LEU A 23 -3.60 6.96 -1.02
C LEU A 23 -3.73 7.08 -2.55
N THR A 24 -4.57 7.97 -3.05
CA THR A 24 -4.77 8.16 -4.50
C THR A 24 -3.60 8.88 -5.18
N ALA A 25 -2.77 9.60 -4.42
CA ALA A 25 -1.60 10.29 -4.95
C ALA A 25 -0.64 9.36 -5.70
N SER A 26 -0.57 8.08 -5.31
CA SER A 26 0.25 7.07 -5.99
C SER A 26 -0.17 6.83 -7.44
N THR A 27 -1.46 7.04 -7.78
CA THR A 27 -1.96 6.98 -9.16
C THR A 27 -1.36 8.09 -10.03
N ARG A 28 -1.20 9.29 -9.48
CA ARG A 28 -0.56 10.41 -10.18
C ARG A 28 0.94 10.19 -10.30
N LEU A 29 1.58 9.78 -9.21
CA LEU A 29 3.03 9.54 -9.19
C LEU A 29 3.47 8.46 -10.17
N ILE A 30 2.75 7.34 -10.27
CA ILE A 30 3.09 6.30 -11.25
C ILE A 30 2.93 6.81 -12.69
N SER A 31 1.91 7.63 -12.97
CA SER A 31 1.72 8.23 -14.28
C SER A 31 2.80 9.28 -14.62
N MET A 32 3.21 10.07 -13.63
CA MET A 32 4.31 11.04 -13.79
C MET A 32 5.64 10.36 -14.10
N VAL A 33 5.98 9.29 -13.37
CA VAL A 33 7.22 8.52 -13.60
C VAL A 33 7.17 7.81 -14.93
N ALA A 34 6.01 7.28 -15.33
CA ALA A 34 5.84 6.65 -16.66
C ALA A 34 6.04 7.64 -17.81
N ALA A 35 5.59 8.89 -17.66
CA ALA A 35 5.75 9.94 -18.65
C ALA A 35 7.17 10.57 -18.64
N ASN A 36 7.85 10.54 -17.49
CA ASN A 36 9.16 11.18 -17.29
C ASN A 36 10.11 10.22 -16.55
N PRO A 37 10.67 9.21 -17.23
CA PRO A 37 11.56 8.21 -16.61
C PRO A 37 12.82 8.79 -15.95
N GLU A 38 13.25 9.96 -16.36
CA GLU A 38 14.39 10.70 -15.80
C GLU A 38 14.16 11.17 -14.35
N LEU A 39 12.91 11.18 -13.86
CA LEU A 39 12.61 11.40 -12.43
C LEU A 39 13.24 10.30 -11.56
N GLY A 40 13.49 9.13 -12.14
CA GLY A 40 14.06 8.00 -11.44
C GLY A 40 13.06 7.35 -10.48
N ARG A 41 13.58 6.70 -9.44
CA ARG A 41 12.76 6.08 -8.40
C ARG A 41 12.20 7.14 -7.44
N ILE A 42 10.91 7.06 -7.14
CA ILE A 42 10.26 7.84 -6.09
C ILE A 42 9.92 6.90 -4.94
N VAL A 43 10.35 7.25 -3.74
CA VAL A 43 9.96 6.57 -2.49
C VAL A 43 9.10 7.53 -1.68
N ARG A 44 7.90 7.13 -1.35
CA ARG A 44 6.97 7.92 -0.54
C ARG A 44 6.62 7.16 0.74
N ILE A 45 6.78 7.82 1.88
CA ILE A 45 6.44 7.29 3.20
C ILE A 45 5.49 8.27 3.87
N TYR A 46 4.33 7.79 4.32
CA TYR A 46 3.31 8.65 4.94
C TYR A 46 2.38 7.89 5.86
N ARG A 47 1.69 8.62 6.72
CA ARG A 47 0.56 8.16 7.52
C ARG A 47 -0.72 8.57 6.82
N PRO A 48 -1.62 7.64 6.47
CA PRO A 48 -2.86 7.99 5.77
C PRO A 48 -3.87 8.65 6.71
N ALA A 49 -4.78 9.45 6.14
CA ALA A 49 -6.03 9.77 6.81
C ALA A 49 -6.92 8.52 6.89
N PRO A 50 -7.96 8.49 7.76
CA PRO A 50 -8.91 7.38 7.81
C PRO A 50 -9.51 7.10 6.43
N THR A 51 -9.18 5.95 5.85
CA THR A 51 -9.46 5.62 4.45
C THR A 51 -9.77 4.14 4.30
N VAL A 52 -10.81 3.80 3.52
CA VAL A 52 -11.02 2.45 3.00
C VAL A 52 -10.58 2.43 1.54
N ALA A 53 -9.50 1.71 1.26
CA ALA A 53 -8.95 1.59 -0.09
C ALA A 53 -9.41 0.30 -0.76
N PHE A 54 -10.31 0.41 -1.70
CA PHE A 54 -10.80 -0.69 -2.54
C PHE A 54 -9.92 -0.85 -3.78
N SER A 55 -9.86 -2.06 -4.30
CA SER A 55 -9.27 -2.33 -5.61
C SER A 55 -10.27 -2.03 -6.75
N GLY A 56 -9.74 -1.85 -7.96
CA GLY A 56 -10.60 -1.66 -9.14
C GLY A 56 -11.50 -2.86 -9.46
N LEU A 57 -11.16 -4.07 -9.00
CA LEU A 57 -12.00 -5.26 -9.15
C LEU A 57 -13.18 -5.23 -8.18
N GLU A 58 -12.94 -4.88 -6.93
CA GLU A 58 -13.98 -4.83 -5.89
C GLU A 58 -15.08 -3.84 -6.22
N ARG A 59 -14.76 -2.73 -6.91
CA ARG A 59 -15.75 -1.77 -7.39
C ARG A 59 -16.87 -2.39 -8.24
N ARG A 60 -16.65 -3.59 -8.82
CA ARG A 60 -17.60 -4.28 -9.68
C ARG A 60 -18.39 -5.37 -8.95
N LEU A 61 -18.09 -5.62 -7.67
CA LEU A 61 -18.77 -6.64 -6.89
C LEU A 61 -20.15 -6.17 -6.42
N PRO A 62 -21.12 -7.08 -6.31
CA PRO A 62 -22.33 -6.82 -5.54
C PRO A 62 -21.95 -6.42 -4.10
N GLY A 63 -22.67 -5.52 -3.48
CA GLY A 63 -22.34 -5.03 -2.13
C GLY A 63 -21.28 -3.93 -2.05
N PHE A 64 -20.62 -3.55 -3.17
CA PHE A 64 -19.65 -2.46 -3.15
C PHE A 64 -20.23 -1.15 -2.59
N GLN A 65 -21.47 -0.81 -2.96
CA GLN A 65 -22.12 0.41 -2.47
C GLN A 65 -22.44 0.34 -0.97
N ASP A 66 -22.80 -0.84 -0.47
CA ASP A 66 -23.02 -1.06 0.96
C ASP A 66 -21.71 -0.91 1.74
N ALA A 67 -20.61 -1.47 1.22
CA ALA A 67 -19.27 -1.30 1.79
C ALA A 67 -18.81 0.17 1.80
N VAL A 68 -19.14 0.94 0.77
CA VAL A 68 -18.90 2.40 0.72
C VAL A 68 -19.72 3.12 1.79
N GLY A 69 -20.97 2.72 1.98
CA GLY A 69 -21.84 3.25 3.04
C GLY A 69 -21.31 2.97 4.45
N GLU A 70 -20.87 1.74 4.70
CA GLU A 70 -20.25 1.37 5.98
C GLU A 70 -18.96 2.18 6.23
N ALA A 71 -18.09 2.35 5.22
CA ALA A 71 -16.91 3.18 5.35
C ALA A 71 -17.26 4.62 5.78
N ALA A 72 -18.24 5.24 5.14
CA ALA A 72 -18.70 6.58 5.47
C ALA A 72 -19.30 6.65 6.89
N ALA A 73 -20.06 5.64 7.31
CA ALA A 73 -20.64 5.57 8.65
C ALA A 73 -19.58 5.52 9.77
N PHE A 74 -18.41 4.95 9.48
CA PHE A 74 -17.24 4.95 10.36
C PHE A 74 -16.35 6.18 10.20
N ALA A 75 -16.72 7.17 9.39
CA ALA A 75 -15.93 8.36 9.05
C ALA A 75 -14.61 8.02 8.33
N PHE A 76 -14.56 6.95 7.55
CA PHE A 76 -13.48 6.62 6.64
C PHE A 76 -13.81 7.05 5.21
N GLU A 77 -12.85 7.65 4.51
CA GLU A 77 -13.01 8.03 3.10
C GLU A 77 -12.87 6.80 2.20
N PRO A 78 -13.90 6.41 1.42
CA PRO A 78 -13.78 5.33 0.47
C PRO A 78 -13.03 5.78 -0.78
N VAL A 79 -11.94 5.08 -1.15
CA VAL A 79 -11.15 5.40 -2.36
C VAL A 79 -10.88 4.16 -3.19
N ILE A 80 -10.65 4.34 -4.48
CA ILE A 80 -10.14 3.29 -5.37
C ILE A 80 -8.63 3.44 -5.51
N ARG A 81 -7.88 2.47 -4.99
CA ARG A 81 -6.42 2.45 -5.10
C ARG A 81 -5.96 1.84 -6.42
N PRO A 82 -4.77 2.22 -6.93
CA PRO A 82 -4.23 1.66 -8.17
C PRO A 82 -3.77 0.20 -8.02
N ALA A 83 -3.30 -0.18 -6.85
CA ALA A 83 -2.78 -1.53 -6.57
C ALA A 83 -3.91 -2.55 -6.40
N GLY A 84 -3.60 -3.83 -6.65
CA GLY A 84 -4.52 -4.94 -6.49
C GLY A 84 -4.71 -5.38 -5.04
N GLY A 85 -5.30 -6.56 -4.86
CA GLY A 85 -5.64 -7.16 -3.56
C GLY A 85 -7.05 -6.82 -3.12
N ARG A 86 -7.43 -7.25 -1.90
CA ARG A 86 -8.70 -6.92 -1.26
C ARG A 86 -8.64 -5.56 -0.60
N MET A 87 -9.80 -5.01 -0.24
CA MET A 87 -9.90 -3.74 0.44
C MET A 87 -9.03 -3.71 1.70
N VAL A 88 -8.59 -2.52 2.09
CA VAL A 88 -7.90 -2.29 3.36
C VAL A 88 -8.43 -1.01 3.99
N ALA A 89 -8.76 -1.07 5.27
CA ALA A 89 -9.04 0.11 6.08
C ALA A 89 -7.75 0.52 6.80
N VAL A 90 -7.39 1.76 6.69
CA VAL A 90 -6.17 2.35 7.26
C VAL A 90 -6.48 3.70 7.90
N ASP A 91 -5.71 4.07 8.89
CA ASP A 91 -5.79 5.37 9.56
C ASP A 91 -4.38 5.88 9.91
N GLN A 92 -4.29 6.93 10.72
CA GLN A 92 -3.03 7.53 11.15
C GLN A 92 -2.11 6.59 11.95
N ASP A 93 -2.61 5.44 12.39
CA ASP A 93 -1.81 4.42 13.08
C ASP A 93 -1.17 3.42 12.12
N TRP A 94 -1.25 3.70 10.83
CA TRP A 94 -0.58 2.95 9.78
C TRP A 94 0.54 3.77 9.13
N VAL A 95 1.53 3.08 8.60
CA VAL A 95 2.54 3.64 7.71
C VAL A 95 2.36 3.02 6.33
N ILE A 96 2.27 3.86 5.31
CA ILE A 96 2.26 3.43 3.92
C ILE A 96 3.61 3.75 3.30
N LEU A 97 4.19 2.76 2.63
CA LEU A 97 5.39 2.88 1.81
C LEU A 97 5.02 2.61 0.36
N ASP A 98 5.21 3.60 -0.49
CA ASP A 98 5.08 3.46 -1.94
C ASP A 98 6.46 3.62 -2.59
N ILE A 99 6.82 2.68 -3.45
CA ILE A 99 8.04 2.72 -4.26
C ILE A 99 7.63 2.70 -5.72
N ILE A 100 7.81 3.83 -6.40
CA ILE A 100 7.51 3.98 -7.82
C ILE A 100 8.84 3.93 -8.59
N THR A 101 8.94 3.01 -9.53
CA THR A 101 10.16 2.79 -10.31
C THR A 101 9.84 2.88 -11.80
N PRO A 102 10.61 3.63 -12.62
CA PRO A 102 10.47 3.60 -14.07
C PRO A 102 10.86 2.22 -14.61
N GLU A 103 10.10 1.73 -15.59
CA GLU A 103 10.45 0.55 -16.38
C GLU A 103 11.01 0.99 -17.72
N LEU A 104 12.34 1.00 -17.85
CA LEU A 104 13.03 1.48 -19.05
C LEU A 104 13.23 0.36 -20.09
N GLU A 105 13.99 -0.67 -19.74
CA GLU A 105 14.37 -1.73 -20.70
C GLU A 105 14.18 -3.14 -20.12
N LYS A 106 14.33 -3.33 -18.84
CA LYS A 106 14.19 -4.63 -18.17
C LYS A 106 12.91 -4.66 -17.37
N THR A 107 11.98 -5.48 -17.79
CA THR A 107 10.77 -5.77 -17.03
C THR A 107 11.09 -6.81 -15.97
N PHE A 108 11.10 -6.40 -14.70
CA PHE A 108 11.15 -7.34 -13.59
C PHE A 108 9.81 -8.06 -13.48
N SER A 109 9.84 -9.35 -13.16
CA SER A 109 8.62 -10.07 -12.84
C SER A 109 8.00 -9.53 -11.54
N HIS A 110 6.69 -9.72 -11.37
CA HIS A 110 6.03 -9.38 -10.10
C HIS A 110 6.72 -10.04 -8.91
N ARG A 111 7.18 -11.29 -9.08
CA ARG A 111 7.87 -12.05 -8.06
C ARG A 111 9.19 -11.40 -7.63
N GLU A 112 10.02 -11.00 -8.59
CA GLU A 112 11.32 -10.36 -8.30
C GLU A 112 11.15 -9.08 -7.47
N VAL A 113 10.15 -8.27 -7.80
CA VAL A 113 9.87 -7.01 -7.07
C VAL A 113 9.36 -7.28 -5.66
N TYR A 114 8.50 -8.28 -5.47
CA TYR A 114 8.06 -8.66 -4.13
C TYR A 114 9.20 -9.19 -3.27
N LEU A 115 10.12 -9.96 -3.84
CA LEU A 115 11.29 -10.45 -3.13
C LEU A 115 12.24 -9.31 -2.79
N GLU A 116 12.59 -8.44 -3.75
CA GLU A 116 13.51 -7.32 -3.53
C GLU A 116 13.03 -6.41 -2.37
N PHE A 117 11.82 -5.88 -2.46
CA PHE A 117 11.34 -4.94 -1.45
C PHE A 117 10.79 -5.62 -0.20
N GLY A 118 10.30 -6.86 -0.32
CA GLY A 118 9.88 -7.65 0.82
C GLY A 118 11.05 -8.01 1.74
N GLU A 119 12.19 -8.39 1.19
CA GLU A 119 13.41 -8.68 1.96
C GLU A 119 13.96 -7.43 2.65
N VAL A 120 13.92 -6.28 1.99
CA VAL A 120 14.29 -4.99 2.62
C VAL A 120 13.41 -4.72 3.85
N LEU A 121 12.09 -4.87 3.73
CA LEU A 121 11.18 -4.66 4.84
C LEU A 121 11.35 -5.68 5.97
N VAL A 122 11.58 -6.95 5.63
CA VAL A 122 11.90 -8.00 6.61
C VAL A 122 13.16 -7.64 7.40
N ASN A 123 14.22 -7.20 6.73
CA ASN A 123 15.47 -6.81 7.39
C ASN A 123 15.27 -5.62 8.33
N VAL A 124 14.55 -4.58 7.89
CA VAL A 124 14.21 -3.42 8.75
C VAL A 124 13.43 -3.85 9.99
N LEU A 125 12.43 -4.73 9.84
CA LEU A 125 11.66 -5.23 10.98
C LEU A 125 12.52 -6.06 11.95
N ARG A 126 13.46 -6.86 11.42
CA ARG A 126 14.42 -7.61 12.24
C ARG A 126 15.37 -6.71 13.00
N GLU A 127 15.85 -5.63 12.40
CA GLU A 127 16.65 -4.60 13.10
C GLU A 127 15.88 -3.94 14.25
N LEU A 128 14.54 -3.88 14.15
CA LEU A 128 13.66 -3.44 15.23
C LEU A 128 13.33 -4.53 16.27
N GLY A 129 13.95 -5.72 16.17
CA GLY A 129 13.76 -6.83 17.09
C GLY A 129 12.53 -7.69 16.82
N ILE A 130 11.89 -7.54 15.65
CA ILE A 130 10.71 -8.32 15.27
C ILE A 130 11.17 -9.56 14.48
N ASP A 131 10.72 -10.76 14.87
CA ASP A 131 10.96 -12.01 14.14
C ASP A 131 10.11 -12.06 12.86
N ALA A 132 10.52 -11.27 11.86
CA ALA A 132 9.81 -11.09 10.61
C ALA A 132 10.30 -12.07 9.53
N ASN A 133 9.35 -12.58 8.73
CA ASN A 133 9.60 -13.49 7.62
C ASN A 133 8.73 -13.10 6.41
N LEU A 134 9.20 -13.43 5.21
CA LEU A 134 8.42 -13.30 3.98
C LEU A 134 7.72 -14.62 3.68
N GLY A 135 6.42 -14.58 3.44
CA GLY A 135 5.61 -15.75 3.08
C GLY A 135 4.15 -15.60 3.51
N PRO A 136 3.30 -16.56 3.09
CA PRO A 136 1.88 -16.54 3.40
C PRO A 136 1.62 -16.81 4.89
N VAL A 137 0.46 -16.35 5.36
CA VAL A 137 -0.08 -16.66 6.69
C VAL A 137 -1.38 -17.44 6.51
N ALA A 138 -1.49 -18.59 7.16
CA ALA A 138 -2.72 -19.40 7.08
C ALA A 138 -3.91 -18.61 7.66
N GLY A 139 -5.01 -18.53 6.88
CA GLY A 139 -6.22 -17.82 7.29
C GLY A 139 -6.14 -16.29 7.21
N GLU A 140 -5.09 -15.72 6.59
CA GLU A 140 -5.04 -14.27 6.40
C GLU A 140 -6.18 -13.77 5.49
N TYR A 141 -6.72 -12.61 5.82
CA TYR A 141 -7.85 -11.98 5.12
C TYR A 141 -7.61 -11.79 3.61
N CYS A 142 -6.45 -11.29 3.24
CA CYS A 142 -6.02 -11.14 1.86
C CYS A 142 -4.79 -12.03 1.63
N PRO A 143 -4.98 -13.27 1.16
CA PRO A 143 -3.89 -14.21 0.96
C PRO A 143 -2.86 -13.66 -0.03
N GLY A 144 -1.58 -13.83 0.31
CA GLY A 144 -0.48 -13.41 -0.56
C GLY A 144 0.79 -14.19 -0.27
N ASP A 145 1.44 -14.70 -1.33
CA ASP A 145 2.69 -15.47 -1.21
C ASP A 145 3.85 -14.63 -0.65
N TYR A 146 3.68 -13.29 -0.66
CA TYR A 146 4.70 -12.32 -0.27
C TYR A 146 4.23 -11.40 0.87
N SER A 147 3.35 -11.90 1.74
CA SER A 147 3.02 -11.23 3.00
C SER A 147 4.24 -11.20 3.91
N ILE A 148 4.44 -10.11 4.65
CA ILE A 148 5.45 -10.09 5.70
C ILE A 148 4.76 -10.43 7.01
N ASN A 149 5.30 -11.38 7.73
CA ASN A 149 4.65 -11.98 8.88
C ASN A 149 5.60 -12.17 10.06
N ALA A 150 5.04 -12.30 11.27
CA ALA A 150 5.76 -12.77 12.44
C ALA A 150 5.51 -14.26 12.61
N ARG A 151 6.58 -15.05 12.54
CA ARG A 151 6.61 -16.50 12.82
C ARG A 151 5.59 -17.32 12.01
N GLY A 152 5.20 -16.87 10.82
CA GLY A 152 4.18 -17.53 10.00
C GLY A 152 2.76 -17.46 10.56
N LYS A 153 2.49 -16.61 11.55
CA LYS A 153 1.21 -16.59 12.29
C LYS A 153 0.47 -15.25 12.21
N ILE A 154 1.21 -14.14 12.19
CA ILE A 154 0.63 -12.79 12.25
C ILE A 154 1.12 -12.02 11.05
N LYS A 155 0.23 -11.53 10.21
CA LYS A 155 0.57 -10.62 9.12
C LYS A 155 0.99 -9.27 9.68
N LEU A 156 2.22 -8.88 9.42
CA LEU A 156 2.79 -7.59 9.82
C LEU A 156 2.64 -6.54 8.74
N VAL A 157 2.77 -6.94 7.46
CA VAL A 157 2.72 -6.01 6.34
C VAL A 157 1.94 -6.63 5.18
N GLY A 158 0.97 -5.90 4.68
CA GLY A 158 0.31 -6.19 3.41
C GLY A 158 1.06 -5.52 2.26
N THR A 159 1.39 -6.27 1.21
CA THR A 159 2.06 -5.75 0.02
C THR A 159 1.18 -5.86 -1.21
N ALA A 160 1.32 -4.91 -2.13
CA ALA A 160 0.63 -4.92 -3.40
C ALA A 160 1.47 -4.26 -4.50
N GLN A 161 1.17 -4.57 -5.75
CA GLN A 161 1.84 -3.96 -6.90
C GLN A 161 0.83 -3.44 -7.93
N ARG A 162 1.29 -2.47 -8.71
CA ARG A 162 0.66 -2.05 -9.95
C ARG A 162 1.74 -1.87 -11.00
N VAL A 163 1.56 -2.51 -12.14
CA VAL A 163 2.37 -2.29 -13.33
C VAL A 163 1.54 -1.57 -14.37
N GLN A 164 2.10 -0.54 -14.96
CA GLN A 164 1.59 0.10 -16.15
C GLN A 164 2.74 0.34 -17.11
N ARG A 165 2.42 0.64 -18.37
CA ARG A 165 3.47 0.94 -19.38
C ARG A 165 4.35 2.09 -18.88
N GLY A 166 5.64 1.85 -18.74
CA GLY A 166 6.67 2.82 -18.39
C GLY A 166 6.94 2.98 -16.90
N ALA A 167 6.12 2.43 -15.98
CA ALA A 167 6.38 2.52 -14.55
C ALA A 167 5.69 1.41 -13.76
N ARG A 168 6.20 1.20 -12.56
CA ARG A 168 5.71 0.22 -11.58
C ARG A 168 5.59 0.87 -10.20
N LEU A 169 4.55 0.51 -9.48
CA LEU A 169 4.35 0.80 -8.06
C LEU A 169 4.48 -0.50 -7.26
N PHE A 170 5.30 -0.49 -6.23
CA PHE A 170 5.21 -1.39 -5.09
C PHE A 170 4.66 -0.60 -3.91
N SER A 171 3.67 -1.15 -3.22
CA SER A 171 3.05 -0.50 -2.05
C SER A 171 3.02 -1.47 -0.88
N ALA A 172 3.36 -0.99 0.31
CA ALA A 172 3.29 -1.72 1.55
C ALA A 172 2.46 -0.96 2.59
N CYS A 173 1.53 -1.67 3.23
CA CYS A 173 0.70 -1.16 4.31
C CYS A 173 1.17 -1.80 5.62
N ILE A 174 1.64 -0.99 6.56
CA ILE A 174 2.32 -1.39 7.80
C ILE A 174 1.49 -0.86 8.99
N PRO A 175 0.69 -1.69 9.67
CA PRO A 175 0.02 -1.29 10.89
C PRO A 175 1.04 -1.11 12.03
N ILE A 176 0.98 0.02 12.71
CA ILE A 176 1.70 0.25 13.98
C ILE A 176 0.79 -0.18 15.12
N SER A 177 -0.50 0.14 15.01
CA SER A 177 -1.56 -0.41 15.84
C SER A 177 -2.84 -0.59 15.01
N ILE A 178 -3.76 -1.40 15.50
CA ILE A 178 -5.08 -1.59 14.88
C ILE A 178 -6.10 -0.91 15.80
N SER A 179 -6.65 0.21 15.36
CA SER A 179 -7.71 0.90 16.11
C SER A 179 -8.99 0.07 16.16
N TYR A 180 -9.82 0.30 17.19
CA TYR A 180 -11.13 -0.34 17.28
C TYR A 180 -11.99 -0.04 16.03
N SER A 181 -11.94 1.19 15.52
CA SER A 181 -12.69 1.58 14.34
C SER A 181 -12.28 0.81 13.10
N VAL A 182 -10.98 0.59 12.88
CA VAL A 182 -10.48 -0.24 11.78
C VAL A 182 -10.97 -1.69 11.92
N ALA A 183 -10.85 -2.28 13.11
CA ALA A 183 -11.27 -3.66 13.34
C ALA A 183 -12.77 -3.85 13.12
N ALA A 184 -13.60 -2.99 13.72
CA ALA A 184 -15.05 -3.03 13.58
C ALA A 184 -15.51 -2.83 12.12
N LEU A 185 -14.86 -1.90 11.40
CA LEU A 185 -15.16 -1.68 9.98
C LEU A 185 -14.82 -2.90 9.12
N PHE A 186 -13.70 -3.59 9.40
CA PHE A 186 -13.36 -4.84 8.69
C PHE A 186 -14.44 -5.90 8.86
N GLU A 187 -14.99 -6.06 10.07
CA GLU A 187 -16.08 -7.01 10.33
C GLU A 187 -17.33 -6.64 9.54
N ARG A 188 -17.71 -5.36 9.53
CA ARG A 188 -18.93 -4.87 8.85
C ARG A 188 -18.86 -4.98 7.33
N VAL A 189 -17.75 -4.64 6.74
CA VAL A 189 -17.59 -4.68 5.25
C VAL A 189 -17.50 -6.10 4.72
N ASN A 190 -17.16 -7.08 5.56
CA ASN A 190 -17.05 -8.49 5.15
C ASN A 190 -18.23 -9.36 5.61
N ALA A 191 -19.22 -8.80 6.28
CA ALA A 191 -20.45 -9.51 6.66
C ALA A 191 -21.41 -9.62 5.48
#